data_85d7e1c87d099d570f3bcdfc85e79562
#
_entry.id   85d7e1c87d099d570f3bcdfc85e79562
#
_cell.length_a   1.000
_cell.length_b   1.000
_cell.length_c   1.000
_cell.angle_alpha   90.00
_cell.angle_beta   90.00
_cell.angle_gamma   90.00
#
_symmetry.space_group_name_H-M   'P 1'
#
loop_
_entity.id
_entity.type
_entity.pdbx_description
1 polymer ?
#
loop_
_entity_poly.entity_id
_entity_poly.type
_entity_poly.pdbx_seq_one_letter_code
_entity_poly.pdbx_strand_id
1 'polypeptide(L)'
;MGLRINTNIHSLNAQRHLAASTRAVGRVFGQLASGRRIAVAADDPAGLAIANRMTAAVRSLAVARDNVLDGANMIDVAEGTLEELNDLLGRTRELMLQSANGALSPQDRATIDTERQQLAEEAIRMVEVVDFNGINLFGVRGDPQIVTVTLQIGREDGDTLEVEMPEAMRIAVGLKDLSALTPQAARGALAQIDASIDLIARGRGSLGATRNRLEIAARNLATERDNTSASRSRIMDVDYAVATAERTRVQILQNASTTVLSQANVLPSLALTLLDGSVS
;
A
#
# COMPACT_ATOMS: atom_id res chain seq x y z
N MET A 1 39.50 -23.18 53.32
CA MET A 1 39.75 -21.76 52.96
C MET A 1 39.75 -20.99 54.25
N GLY A 2 40.82 -20.21 54.53
CA GLY A 2 40.93 -19.46 55.79
C GLY A 2 39.90 -18.32 55.84
N LEU A 3 39.31 -18.11 56.99
CA LEU A 3 38.42 -16.97 57.28
C LEU A 3 39.18 -15.65 57.13
N ARG A 4 38.91 -14.89 56.06
CA ARG A 4 39.47 -13.55 55.82
C ARG A 4 38.44 -12.52 56.19
N ILE A 5 38.71 -11.66 57.17
CA ILE A 5 37.82 -10.69 57.75
C ILE A 5 37.77 -9.43 56.83
N ASN A 6 38.92 -8.99 56.27
CA ASN A 6 39.03 -7.76 55.49
C ASN A 6 38.43 -7.82 54.04
N THR A 7 38.27 -9.05 53.49
CA THR A 7 37.76 -9.20 52.12
C THR A 7 36.80 -10.38 52.07
N ASN A 8 35.49 -10.09 52.03
CA ASN A 8 34.48 -11.13 51.93
C ASN A 8 34.19 -11.47 50.47
N ILE A 9 34.99 -12.42 49.90
CA ILE A 9 34.86 -12.86 48.50
C ILE A 9 33.47 -13.48 48.21
N HIS A 10 32.85 -14.15 49.21
CA HIS A 10 31.52 -14.73 49.05
C HIS A 10 30.43 -13.66 48.89
N SER A 11 30.50 -12.59 49.68
CA SER A 11 29.60 -11.43 49.55
C SER A 11 29.78 -10.73 48.21
N LEU A 12 31.02 -10.47 47.75
CA LEU A 12 31.31 -9.87 46.46
C LEU A 12 30.80 -10.73 45.28
N ASN A 13 30.88 -12.05 45.36
CA ASN A 13 30.34 -12.97 44.38
C ASN A 13 28.79 -12.92 44.38
N ALA A 14 28.18 -12.98 45.58
CA ALA A 14 26.73 -12.87 45.71
C ALA A 14 26.19 -11.53 45.18
N GLN A 15 26.89 -10.41 45.44
CA GLN A 15 26.55 -9.10 44.89
C GLN A 15 26.61 -9.08 43.34
N ARG A 16 27.66 -9.71 42.74
CA ARG A 16 27.75 -9.82 41.26
C ARG A 16 26.60 -10.63 40.68
N HIS A 17 26.22 -11.73 41.28
CA HIS A 17 25.09 -12.55 40.86
C HIS A 17 23.76 -11.82 41.04
N LEU A 18 23.56 -11.10 42.13
CA LEU A 18 22.38 -10.29 42.36
C LEU A 18 22.25 -9.18 41.30
N ALA A 19 23.35 -8.46 41.05
CA ALA A 19 23.35 -7.42 40.02
C ALA A 19 23.06 -7.97 38.61
N ALA A 20 23.58 -9.18 38.30
CA ALA A 20 23.28 -9.86 37.02
C ALA A 20 21.81 -10.27 36.92
N SER A 21 21.26 -10.86 38.00
CA SER A 21 19.84 -11.26 38.06
C SER A 21 18.91 -10.05 37.95
N THR A 22 19.22 -8.95 38.65
CA THR A 22 18.44 -7.72 38.58
C THR A 22 18.39 -7.12 37.14
N ARG A 23 19.53 -7.12 36.44
CA ARG A 23 19.58 -6.72 35.03
C ARG A 23 18.79 -7.65 34.13
N ALA A 24 18.85 -8.96 34.38
CA ALA A 24 18.08 -9.94 33.60
C ALA A 24 16.58 -9.79 33.82
N VAL A 25 16.10 -9.56 35.05
CA VAL A 25 14.72 -9.25 35.38
C VAL A 25 14.26 -8.00 34.63
N GLY A 26 15.02 -6.91 34.67
CA GLY A 26 14.70 -5.66 33.97
C GLY A 26 14.59 -5.86 32.46
N ARG A 27 15.48 -6.64 31.82
CA ARG A 27 15.43 -6.94 30.39
C ARG A 27 14.17 -7.72 30.01
N VAL A 28 13.88 -8.83 30.71
CA VAL A 28 12.68 -9.65 30.44
C VAL A 28 11.41 -8.86 30.68
N PHE A 29 11.40 -8.00 31.69
CA PHE A 29 10.27 -7.10 31.95
C PHE A 29 10.05 -6.11 30.81
N GLY A 30 11.12 -5.53 30.26
CA GLY A 30 11.09 -4.67 29.08
C GLY A 30 10.57 -5.39 27.84
N GLN A 31 10.98 -6.63 27.61
CA GLN A 31 10.49 -7.47 26.52
C GLN A 31 9.00 -7.78 26.65
N LEU A 32 8.53 -8.16 27.84
CA LEU A 32 7.11 -8.42 28.12
C LEU A 32 6.27 -7.16 27.99
N ALA A 33 6.76 -6.01 28.45
CA ALA A 33 6.04 -4.74 28.40
C ALA A 33 5.94 -4.19 26.98
N SER A 34 6.97 -4.40 26.14
CA SER A 34 6.98 -3.94 24.74
C SER A 34 6.39 -4.95 23.76
N GLY A 35 6.21 -6.21 24.15
CA GLY A 35 5.85 -7.31 23.27
C GLY A 35 6.95 -7.70 22.28
N ARG A 36 8.19 -7.18 22.45
CA ARG A 36 9.31 -7.37 21.53
C ARG A 36 10.44 -8.14 22.17
N ARG A 37 10.94 -9.14 21.48
CA ARG A 37 12.15 -9.88 21.86
C ARG A 37 13.41 -9.02 21.73
N ILE A 38 13.44 -8.18 20.66
CA ILE A 38 14.51 -7.22 20.37
C ILE A 38 13.96 -5.83 20.64
N ALA A 39 14.26 -5.26 21.80
CA ALA A 39 13.81 -3.92 22.18
C ALA A 39 14.89 -2.84 21.91
N VAL A 40 16.15 -3.18 22.09
CA VAL A 40 17.30 -2.30 21.89
C VAL A 40 18.37 -2.95 21.00
N ALA A 41 19.20 -2.12 20.36
CA ALA A 41 20.28 -2.62 19.49
C ALA A 41 21.28 -3.54 20.21
N ALA A 42 21.39 -3.44 21.54
CA ALA A 42 22.23 -4.30 22.35
C ALA A 42 21.72 -5.75 22.50
N ASP A 43 20.41 -5.99 22.24
CA ASP A 43 19.83 -7.34 22.34
C ASP A 43 20.24 -8.19 21.13
N ASP A 44 20.08 -7.67 19.90
CA ASP A 44 20.48 -8.32 18.65
C ASP A 44 20.62 -7.24 17.54
N PRO A 45 21.84 -6.74 17.28
CA PRO A 45 22.06 -5.72 16.24
C PRO A 45 21.70 -6.18 14.83
N ALA A 46 21.98 -7.47 14.53
CA ALA A 46 21.73 -8.03 13.20
C ALA A 46 20.23 -8.24 12.97
N GLY A 47 19.53 -8.83 13.95
CA GLY A 47 18.09 -9.03 13.90
C GLY A 47 17.34 -7.69 13.82
N LEU A 48 17.76 -6.67 14.56
CA LEU A 48 17.19 -5.33 14.51
C LEU A 48 17.35 -4.69 13.13
N ALA A 49 18.53 -4.79 12.51
CA ALA A 49 18.78 -4.25 11.19
C ALA A 49 17.89 -4.90 10.12
N ILE A 50 17.72 -6.23 10.18
CA ILE A 50 16.83 -6.96 9.28
C ILE A 50 15.37 -6.55 9.50
N ALA A 51 14.93 -6.50 10.77
CA ALA A 51 13.55 -6.14 11.12
C ALA A 51 13.19 -4.70 10.72
N ASN A 52 14.14 -3.76 10.81
CA ASN A 52 13.95 -2.39 10.35
C ASN A 52 13.78 -2.33 8.82
N ARG A 53 14.59 -3.09 8.05
CA ARG A 53 14.40 -3.21 6.59
C ARG A 53 13.05 -3.82 6.25
N MET A 54 12.62 -4.88 6.96
CA MET A 54 11.31 -5.47 6.78
C MET A 54 10.18 -4.50 7.14
N THR A 55 10.36 -3.66 8.16
CA THR A 55 9.39 -2.63 8.54
C THR A 55 9.25 -1.58 7.44
N ALA A 56 10.35 -1.14 6.85
CA ALA A 56 10.33 -0.24 5.70
C ALA A 56 9.63 -0.91 4.51
N ALA A 57 9.97 -2.16 4.19
CA ALA A 57 9.34 -2.91 3.10
C ALA A 57 7.82 -3.05 3.30
N VAL A 58 7.34 -3.40 4.50
CA VAL A 58 5.90 -3.49 4.82
C VAL A 58 5.18 -2.18 4.57
N ARG A 59 5.81 -1.04 4.93
CA ARG A 59 5.24 0.29 4.69
C ARG A 59 5.21 0.64 3.20
N SER A 60 6.31 0.38 2.48
CA SER A 60 6.38 0.63 1.03
C SER A 60 5.37 -0.21 0.26
N LEU A 61 5.19 -1.50 0.62
CA LEU A 61 4.20 -2.38 0.03
C LEU A 61 2.76 -1.91 0.28
N ALA A 62 2.49 -1.31 1.45
CA ALA A 62 1.18 -0.72 1.73
C ALA A 62 0.90 0.47 0.81
N VAL A 63 1.86 1.40 0.67
CA VAL A 63 1.73 2.55 -0.23
C VAL A 63 1.62 2.11 -1.69
N ALA A 64 2.44 1.14 -2.13
CA ALA A 64 2.35 0.61 -3.48
C ALA A 64 0.98 0.00 -3.79
N ARG A 65 0.41 -0.73 -2.81
CA ARG A 65 -0.96 -1.25 -2.94
C ARG A 65 -2.00 -0.15 -3.05
N ASP A 66 -1.88 0.91 -2.25
CA ASP A 66 -2.81 2.05 -2.29
C ASP A 66 -2.69 2.77 -3.65
N ASN A 67 -1.48 2.97 -4.19
CA ASN A 67 -1.27 3.50 -5.55
C ASN A 67 -1.95 2.64 -6.64
N VAL A 68 -1.88 1.31 -6.49
CA VAL A 68 -2.55 0.37 -7.42
C VAL A 68 -4.07 0.52 -7.35
N LEU A 69 -4.64 0.70 -6.17
CA LEU A 69 -6.07 0.93 -5.99
C LEU A 69 -6.50 2.29 -6.56
N ASP A 70 -5.70 3.34 -6.36
CA ASP A 70 -5.94 4.64 -6.96
C ASP A 70 -5.91 4.56 -8.49
N GLY A 71 -4.96 3.81 -9.06
CA GLY A 71 -4.91 3.53 -10.48
C GLY A 71 -6.15 2.77 -11.00
N ALA A 72 -6.66 1.81 -10.23
CA ALA A 72 -7.89 1.10 -10.58
C ALA A 72 -9.11 2.04 -10.55
N ASN A 73 -9.23 2.90 -9.54
CA ASN A 73 -10.29 3.91 -9.44
C ASN A 73 -10.23 4.91 -10.60
N MET A 74 -9.03 5.32 -11.01
CA MET A 74 -8.83 6.19 -12.18
C MET A 74 -9.34 5.53 -13.46
N ILE A 75 -9.07 4.24 -13.65
CA ILE A 75 -9.58 3.47 -14.80
C ILE A 75 -11.10 3.37 -14.74
N ASP A 76 -11.71 3.14 -13.56
CA ASP A 76 -13.17 3.07 -13.41
C ASP A 76 -13.84 4.40 -13.80
N VAL A 77 -13.24 5.55 -13.45
CA VAL A 77 -13.72 6.88 -13.89
C VAL A 77 -13.60 7.04 -15.40
N ALA A 78 -12.48 6.64 -15.99
CA ALA A 78 -12.28 6.68 -17.44
C ALA A 78 -13.28 5.78 -18.17
N GLU A 79 -13.53 4.58 -17.67
CA GLU A 79 -14.45 3.61 -18.27
C GLU A 79 -15.91 4.12 -18.25
N GLY A 80 -16.36 4.73 -17.14
CA GLY A 80 -17.67 5.34 -17.05
C GLY A 80 -17.88 6.43 -18.12
N THR A 81 -16.87 7.29 -18.33
CA THR A 81 -16.93 8.31 -19.36
C THR A 81 -16.96 7.72 -20.78
N LEU A 82 -16.19 6.67 -21.02
CA LEU A 82 -16.18 6.00 -22.32
C LEU A 82 -17.49 5.27 -22.62
N GLU A 83 -18.19 4.79 -21.60
CA GLU A 83 -19.51 4.20 -21.74
C GLU A 83 -20.53 5.24 -22.20
N GLU A 84 -20.59 6.38 -21.52
CA GLU A 84 -21.47 7.50 -21.91
C GLU A 84 -21.14 8.04 -23.32
N LEU A 85 -19.84 8.14 -23.66
CA LEU A 85 -19.43 8.54 -25.02
C LEU A 85 -19.87 7.53 -26.07
N ASN A 86 -19.82 6.23 -25.76
CA ASN A 86 -20.32 5.19 -26.66
C ASN A 86 -21.83 5.31 -26.89
N ASP A 87 -22.59 5.65 -25.87
CA ASP A 87 -24.05 5.87 -25.99
C ASP A 87 -24.38 7.10 -26.85
N LEU A 88 -23.60 8.19 -26.67
CA LEU A 88 -23.72 9.37 -27.55
C LEU A 88 -23.40 9.06 -29.02
N LEU A 89 -22.38 8.22 -29.27
CA LEU A 89 -22.05 7.73 -30.61
C LEU A 89 -23.19 6.88 -31.18
N GLY A 90 -23.78 6.00 -30.39
CA GLY A 90 -24.94 5.21 -30.77
C GLY A 90 -26.13 6.09 -31.18
N ARG A 91 -26.42 7.11 -30.36
CA ARG A 91 -27.50 8.08 -30.68
C ARG A 91 -27.18 8.89 -31.93
N THR A 92 -25.95 9.35 -32.09
CA THR A 92 -25.51 10.06 -33.32
C THR A 92 -25.65 9.17 -34.54
N ARG A 93 -25.33 7.88 -34.43
CA ARG A 93 -25.50 6.90 -35.51
C ARG A 93 -26.98 6.75 -35.93
N GLU A 94 -27.90 6.69 -34.96
CA GLU A 94 -29.34 6.62 -35.22
C GLU A 94 -29.81 7.85 -36.02
N LEU A 95 -29.40 9.07 -35.61
CA LEU A 95 -29.70 10.31 -36.29
C LEU A 95 -29.16 10.32 -37.74
N MET A 96 -27.92 9.83 -37.94
CA MET A 96 -27.35 9.73 -39.29
C MET A 96 -28.09 8.72 -40.14
N LEU A 97 -28.49 7.58 -39.58
CA LEU A 97 -29.28 6.58 -40.29
C LEU A 97 -30.66 7.16 -40.71
N GLN A 98 -31.30 7.90 -39.81
CA GLN A 98 -32.55 8.59 -40.09
C GLN A 98 -32.37 9.63 -41.20
N SER A 99 -31.32 10.46 -41.17
CA SER A 99 -31.05 11.47 -42.20
C SER A 99 -30.65 10.85 -43.54
N ALA A 100 -30.07 9.65 -43.57
CA ALA A 100 -29.75 8.92 -44.81
C ALA A 100 -30.98 8.47 -45.59
N ASN A 101 -32.18 8.50 -44.98
CA ASN A 101 -33.42 8.15 -45.65
C ASN A 101 -33.82 9.22 -46.70
N GLY A 102 -34.06 8.82 -47.92
CA GLY A 102 -34.46 9.69 -49.05
C GLY A 102 -35.84 10.37 -48.89
N ALA A 103 -36.70 9.86 -47.99
CA ALA A 103 -38.04 10.37 -47.77
C ALA A 103 -38.10 11.65 -46.92
N LEU A 104 -37.00 12.08 -46.27
CA LEU A 104 -36.96 13.27 -45.45
C LEU A 104 -36.79 14.53 -46.28
N SER A 105 -37.45 15.62 -45.86
CA SER A 105 -37.26 16.95 -46.44
C SER A 105 -35.89 17.56 -45.98
N PRO A 106 -35.36 18.56 -46.72
CA PRO A 106 -34.18 19.31 -46.27
C PRO A 106 -34.35 19.97 -44.89
N GLN A 107 -35.58 20.39 -44.56
CA GLN A 107 -35.92 21.01 -43.28
C GLN A 107 -35.82 20.00 -42.13
N ASP A 108 -36.31 18.76 -42.32
CA ASP A 108 -36.24 17.69 -41.33
C ASP A 108 -34.78 17.31 -41.07
N ARG A 109 -33.95 17.24 -42.13
CA ARG A 109 -32.49 16.96 -41.99
C ARG A 109 -31.78 18.07 -41.24
N ALA A 110 -32.14 19.33 -41.42
CA ALA A 110 -31.56 20.45 -40.68
C ALA A 110 -31.87 20.34 -39.18
N THR A 111 -33.08 19.87 -38.83
CA THR A 111 -33.46 19.62 -37.44
C THR A 111 -32.62 18.47 -36.84
N ILE A 112 -32.45 17.37 -37.59
CA ILE A 112 -31.60 16.24 -37.18
C ILE A 112 -30.12 16.69 -37.01
N ASP A 113 -29.63 17.54 -37.93
CA ASP A 113 -28.25 18.03 -37.84
C ASP A 113 -28.05 18.94 -36.61
N THR A 114 -29.08 19.71 -36.22
CA THR A 114 -29.04 20.51 -34.99
C THR A 114 -28.93 19.62 -33.74
N GLU A 115 -29.75 18.54 -33.63
CA GLU A 115 -29.64 17.57 -32.53
C GLU A 115 -28.26 16.90 -32.50
N ARG A 116 -27.75 16.46 -33.65
CA ARG A 116 -26.43 15.91 -33.78
C ARG A 116 -25.33 16.87 -33.29
N GLN A 117 -25.40 18.15 -33.66
CA GLN A 117 -24.44 19.17 -33.23
C GLN A 117 -24.44 19.32 -31.69
N GLN A 118 -25.63 19.32 -31.07
CA GLN A 118 -25.75 19.36 -29.63
C GLN A 118 -25.13 18.13 -28.96
N LEU A 119 -25.35 16.93 -29.51
CA LEU A 119 -24.72 15.71 -29.02
C LEU A 119 -23.19 15.75 -29.15
N ALA A 120 -22.67 16.29 -30.26
CA ALA A 120 -21.22 16.44 -30.44
C ALA A 120 -20.61 17.44 -29.45
N GLU A 121 -21.29 18.54 -29.15
CA GLU A 121 -20.84 19.50 -28.13
C GLU A 121 -20.89 18.91 -26.75
N GLU A 122 -21.91 18.12 -26.41
CA GLU A 122 -22.00 17.44 -25.14
C GLU A 122 -20.90 16.35 -24.99
N ALA A 123 -20.61 15.58 -26.04
CA ALA A 123 -19.50 14.62 -26.06
C ALA A 123 -18.16 15.30 -25.77
N ILE A 124 -17.89 16.44 -26.41
CA ILE A 124 -16.65 17.21 -26.15
C ILE A 124 -16.63 17.70 -24.72
N ARG A 125 -17.72 18.32 -24.25
CA ARG A 125 -17.81 18.85 -22.89
C ARG A 125 -17.56 17.76 -21.83
N MET A 126 -18.18 16.61 -22.01
CA MET A 126 -18.08 15.48 -21.10
C MET A 126 -16.64 14.96 -21.01
N VAL A 127 -15.98 14.76 -22.14
CA VAL A 127 -14.59 14.28 -22.20
C VAL A 127 -13.60 15.32 -21.68
N GLU A 128 -13.88 16.63 -21.88
CA GLU A 128 -13.01 17.72 -21.44
C GLU A 128 -13.02 17.93 -19.93
N VAL A 129 -14.16 17.70 -19.27
CA VAL A 129 -14.37 17.96 -17.84
C VAL A 129 -13.86 16.80 -16.98
N VAL A 130 -13.71 15.60 -17.55
CA VAL A 130 -13.30 14.44 -16.77
C VAL A 130 -11.85 14.54 -16.34
N ASP A 131 -11.67 14.62 -15.03
CA ASP A 131 -10.37 14.57 -14.38
C ASP A 131 -10.34 13.57 -13.23
N PHE A 132 -9.15 13.11 -12.91
CA PHE A 132 -8.87 12.35 -11.69
C PHE A 132 -7.76 13.07 -10.90
N ASN A 133 -8.11 13.59 -9.74
CA ASN A 133 -7.17 14.34 -8.89
C ASN A 133 -6.46 15.51 -9.64
N GLY A 134 -7.20 16.21 -10.52
CA GLY A 134 -6.68 17.33 -11.32
C GLY A 134 -5.88 16.91 -12.56
N ILE A 135 -5.81 15.63 -12.87
CA ILE A 135 -5.22 15.10 -14.10
C ILE A 135 -6.35 14.83 -15.09
N ASN A 136 -6.41 15.59 -16.18
CA ASN A 136 -7.35 15.30 -17.25
C ASN A 136 -7.00 13.96 -17.92
N LEU A 137 -8.00 13.06 -18.04
CA LEU A 137 -7.75 11.68 -18.48
C LEU A 137 -7.70 11.52 -20.01
N PHE A 138 -8.31 12.44 -20.78
CA PHE A 138 -8.46 12.26 -22.23
C PHE A 138 -7.88 13.40 -23.07
N GLY A 139 -7.08 14.29 -22.43
CA GLY A 139 -6.54 15.48 -23.07
C GLY A 139 -7.55 16.61 -23.15
N VAL A 140 -7.12 17.74 -23.69
CA VAL A 140 -7.92 18.96 -23.81
C VAL A 140 -8.23 19.29 -25.27
N ARG A 141 -9.30 20.01 -25.50
CA ARG A 141 -9.66 20.51 -26.80
C ARG A 141 -8.53 21.40 -27.35
N GLY A 142 -7.98 21.01 -28.51
CA GLY A 142 -6.86 21.73 -29.16
C GLY A 142 -5.51 21.01 -29.02
N ASP A 143 -5.37 20.10 -28.07
CA ASP A 143 -4.23 19.19 -27.94
C ASP A 143 -4.71 17.76 -27.56
N PRO A 144 -5.31 17.03 -28.52
CA PRO A 144 -5.85 15.70 -28.28
C PRO A 144 -4.75 14.63 -28.30
N GLN A 145 -3.73 14.80 -27.45
CA GLN A 145 -2.67 13.81 -27.30
C GLN A 145 -3.14 12.60 -26.47
N ILE A 146 -2.52 11.46 -26.70
CA ILE A 146 -2.72 10.28 -25.85
C ILE A 146 -2.17 10.60 -24.47
N VAL A 147 -3.03 10.55 -23.47
CA VAL A 147 -2.63 10.71 -22.06
C VAL A 147 -2.11 9.38 -21.56
N THR A 148 -0.86 9.34 -21.11
CA THR A 148 -0.24 8.18 -20.47
C THR A 148 0.02 8.50 -19.00
N VAL A 149 -0.53 7.69 -18.10
CA VAL A 149 -0.32 7.82 -16.67
C VAL A 149 0.57 6.68 -16.20
N THR A 150 1.70 7.03 -15.57
CA THR A 150 2.63 6.05 -15.00
C THR A 150 2.30 5.83 -13.53
N LEU A 151 1.92 4.61 -13.17
CA LEU A 151 1.60 4.20 -11.80
C LEU A 151 2.78 3.44 -11.20
N GLN A 152 3.21 3.82 -9.99
CA GLN A 152 4.18 3.05 -9.22
C GLN A 152 3.45 1.91 -8.52
N ILE A 153 3.61 0.69 -9.02
CA ILE A 153 2.89 -0.51 -8.56
C ILE A 153 3.75 -1.43 -7.67
N GLY A 154 4.99 -1.05 -7.39
CA GLY A 154 5.91 -1.82 -6.56
C GLY A 154 6.75 -0.92 -5.65
N ARG A 155 7.65 -1.54 -4.87
CA ARG A 155 8.45 -0.84 -3.87
C ARG A 155 9.78 -0.30 -4.40
N GLU A 156 10.23 -0.79 -5.56
CA GLU A 156 11.53 -0.44 -6.14
C GLU A 156 11.38 0.56 -7.27
N ASP A 157 12.43 1.31 -7.53
CA ASP A 157 12.46 2.22 -8.67
C ASP A 157 12.34 1.39 -9.97
N GLY A 158 11.41 1.79 -10.84
CA GLY A 158 11.12 1.05 -12.08
C GLY A 158 9.98 0.04 -11.98
N ASP A 159 9.46 -0.27 -10.79
CA ASP A 159 8.24 -1.09 -10.64
C ASP A 159 7.00 -0.27 -11.04
N THR A 160 6.91 0.10 -12.31
CA THR A 160 5.85 0.98 -12.83
C THR A 160 4.95 0.25 -13.81
N LEU A 161 3.72 0.75 -13.95
CA LEU A 161 2.78 0.36 -14.98
C LEU A 161 2.30 1.61 -15.70
N GLU A 162 2.48 1.65 -17.00
CA GLU A 162 1.94 2.69 -17.86
C GLU A 162 0.51 2.35 -18.26
N VAL A 163 -0.38 3.32 -18.09
CA VAL A 163 -1.79 3.25 -18.47
C VAL A 163 -2.01 4.28 -19.57
N GLU A 164 -2.22 3.80 -20.80
CA GLU A 164 -2.56 4.63 -21.93
C GLU A 164 -4.07 4.85 -21.95
N MET A 165 -4.51 6.11 -21.96
CA MET A 165 -5.92 6.47 -22.08
C MET A 165 -6.34 6.47 -23.54
N PRO A 166 -7.56 6.00 -23.87
CA PRO A 166 -8.08 6.07 -25.22
C PRO A 166 -8.23 7.51 -25.73
N GLU A 167 -8.11 7.69 -27.03
CA GLU A 167 -8.21 9.00 -27.71
C GLU A 167 -9.65 9.54 -27.76
N ALA A 168 -10.34 9.57 -26.60
CA ALA A 168 -11.74 9.98 -26.51
C ALA A 168 -11.96 11.44 -26.96
N MET A 169 -11.03 12.35 -26.66
CA MET A 169 -11.10 13.74 -27.10
C MET A 169 -11.06 13.86 -28.64
N ARG A 170 -10.18 13.09 -29.29
CA ARG A 170 -10.11 13.08 -30.77
C ARG A 170 -11.41 12.56 -31.39
N ILE A 171 -11.99 11.52 -30.80
CA ILE A 171 -13.27 10.96 -31.25
C ILE A 171 -14.40 11.99 -31.07
N ALA A 172 -14.49 12.61 -29.88
CA ALA A 172 -15.53 13.61 -29.59
C ALA A 172 -15.45 14.85 -30.54
N VAL A 173 -14.21 15.35 -30.76
CA VAL A 173 -14.00 16.46 -31.72
C VAL A 173 -14.39 16.04 -33.14
N GLY A 174 -14.04 14.83 -33.57
CA GLY A 174 -14.39 14.31 -34.90
C GLY A 174 -15.88 14.21 -35.16
N LEU A 175 -16.74 14.10 -34.13
CA LEU A 175 -18.21 14.16 -34.29
C LEU A 175 -18.71 15.52 -34.81
N LYS A 176 -17.98 16.60 -34.55
CA LYS A 176 -18.35 17.93 -34.97
C LYS A 176 -18.21 18.12 -36.49
N ASP A 177 -17.29 17.40 -37.12
CA ASP A 177 -17.01 17.48 -38.55
C ASP A 177 -18.03 16.69 -39.40
N LEU A 178 -18.91 15.91 -38.77
CA LEU A 178 -19.96 15.17 -39.44
C LEU A 178 -21.10 16.11 -39.86
N SER A 179 -21.84 15.75 -40.90
CA SER A 179 -23.02 16.49 -41.37
C SER A 179 -24.17 15.55 -41.70
N ALA A 180 -25.36 15.90 -41.25
CA ALA A 180 -26.62 15.21 -41.58
C ALA A 180 -27.46 15.92 -42.66
N LEU A 181 -26.95 17.02 -43.25
CA LEU A 181 -27.74 17.86 -44.17
C LEU A 181 -28.07 17.19 -45.51
N THR A 182 -27.29 16.21 -45.93
CA THR A 182 -27.54 15.46 -47.16
C THR A 182 -27.51 13.95 -46.93
N PRO A 183 -28.29 13.15 -47.69
CA PRO A 183 -28.26 11.67 -47.54
C PRO A 183 -26.88 11.07 -47.79
N GLN A 184 -26.08 11.67 -48.67
CA GLN A 184 -24.74 11.19 -49.00
C GLN A 184 -23.76 11.45 -47.83
N ALA A 185 -23.81 12.66 -47.26
CA ALA A 185 -22.99 13.00 -46.08
C ALA A 185 -23.36 12.12 -44.88
N ALA A 186 -24.66 11.93 -44.63
CA ALA A 186 -25.15 11.06 -43.56
C ALA A 186 -24.65 9.60 -43.70
N ARG A 187 -24.67 9.06 -44.93
CA ARG A 187 -24.13 7.70 -45.21
C ARG A 187 -22.61 7.63 -45.02
N GLY A 188 -21.88 8.66 -45.42
CA GLY A 188 -20.44 8.75 -45.21
C GLY A 188 -20.07 8.83 -43.74
N ALA A 189 -20.88 9.54 -42.94
CA ALA A 189 -20.69 9.67 -41.49
C ALA A 189 -20.87 8.34 -40.74
N LEU A 190 -21.75 7.43 -41.22
CA LEU A 190 -21.97 6.14 -40.54
C LEU A 190 -20.66 5.33 -40.39
N ALA A 191 -19.86 5.26 -41.48
CA ALA A 191 -18.59 4.53 -41.42
C ALA A 191 -17.59 5.14 -40.43
N GLN A 192 -17.58 6.47 -40.27
CA GLN A 192 -16.72 7.17 -39.33
C GLN A 192 -17.18 6.94 -37.90
N ILE A 193 -18.49 6.93 -37.63
CA ILE A 193 -19.07 6.64 -36.32
C ILE A 193 -18.79 5.19 -35.93
N ASP A 194 -18.98 4.23 -36.86
CA ASP A 194 -18.70 2.83 -36.63
C ASP A 194 -17.20 2.61 -36.28
N ALA A 195 -16.29 3.28 -36.98
CA ALA A 195 -14.87 3.26 -36.66
C ALA A 195 -14.55 3.86 -35.26
N SER A 196 -15.29 4.92 -34.88
CA SER A 196 -15.16 5.53 -33.53
C SER A 196 -15.67 4.62 -32.44
N ILE A 197 -16.79 3.93 -32.62
CA ILE A 197 -17.32 2.91 -31.72
C ILE A 197 -16.28 1.77 -31.53
N ASP A 198 -15.69 1.29 -32.62
CA ASP A 198 -14.66 0.26 -32.57
C ASP A 198 -13.41 0.72 -31.83
N LEU A 199 -13.01 1.99 -31.97
CA LEU A 199 -11.86 2.56 -31.20
C LEU A 199 -12.14 2.61 -29.71
N ILE A 200 -13.34 3.07 -29.32
CA ILE A 200 -13.76 3.07 -27.90
C ILE A 200 -13.82 1.67 -27.36
N ALA A 201 -14.39 0.71 -28.08
CA ALA A 201 -14.49 -0.67 -27.65
C ALA A 201 -13.10 -1.28 -27.41
N ARG A 202 -12.13 -1.04 -28.30
CA ARG A 202 -10.74 -1.45 -28.10
C ARG A 202 -10.10 -0.75 -26.90
N GLY A 203 -10.31 0.55 -26.74
CA GLY A 203 -9.81 1.32 -25.60
C GLY A 203 -10.32 0.78 -24.27
N ARG A 204 -11.64 0.54 -24.17
CA ARG A 204 -12.27 -0.09 -23.00
C ARG A 204 -11.69 -1.48 -22.73
N GLY A 205 -11.48 -2.29 -23.77
CA GLY A 205 -10.85 -3.61 -23.64
C GLY A 205 -9.42 -3.53 -23.07
N SER A 206 -8.63 -2.54 -23.51
CA SER A 206 -7.29 -2.29 -22.97
C SER A 206 -7.31 -1.85 -21.50
N LEU A 207 -8.22 -0.90 -21.15
CA LEU A 207 -8.40 -0.46 -19.77
C LEU A 207 -8.85 -1.60 -18.86
N GLY A 208 -9.80 -2.42 -19.30
CA GLY A 208 -10.26 -3.60 -18.57
C GLY A 208 -9.13 -4.63 -18.34
N ALA A 209 -8.28 -4.87 -19.34
CA ALA A 209 -7.11 -5.72 -19.19
C ALA A 209 -6.10 -5.13 -18.17
N THR A 210 -5.88 -3.82 -18.23
CA THR A 210 -4.99 -3.11 -17.28
C THR A 210 -5.56 -3.12 -15.87
N ARG A 211 -6.86 -2.93 -15.70
CA ARG A 211 -7.56 -3.05 -14.42
C ARG A 211 -7.37 -4.44 -13.80
N ASN A 212 -7.53 -5.50 -14.58
CA ASN A 212 -7.28 -6.87 -14.11
C ASN A 212 -5.82 -7.08 -13.67
N ARG A 213 -4.85 -6.48 -14.40
CA ARG A 213 -3.43 -6.51 -13.98
C ARG A 213 -3.20 -5.79 -12.66
N LEU A 214 -3.83 -4.63 -12.46
CA LEU A 214 -3.77 -3.89 -11.19
C LEU A 214 -4.38 -4.71 -10.04
N GLU A 215 -5.52 -5.37 -10.23
CA GLU A 215 -6.10 -6.24 -9.21
C GLU A 215 -5.19 -7.41 -8.82
N ILE A 216 -4.51 -8.02 -9.79
CA ILE A 216 -3.52 -9.08 -9.53
C ILE A 216 -2.33 -8.50 -8.76
N ALA A 217 -1.83 -7.32 -9.15
CA ALA A 217 -0.75 -6.64 -8.45
C ALA A 217 -1.14 -6.32 -7.00
N ALA A 218 -2.34 -5.79 -6.75
CA ALA A 218 -2.83 -5.51 -5.40
C ALA A 218 -2.87 -6.75 -4.51
N ARG A 219 -3.31 -7.90 -5.05
CA ARG A 219 -3.32 -9.18 -4.32
C ARG A 219 -1.91 -9.68 -4.02
N ASN A 220 -0.99 -9.56 -4.97
CA ASN A 220 0.41 -9.97 -4.79
C ASN A 220 1.10 -9.10 -3.72
N LEU A 221 0.93 -7.77 -3.78
CA LEU A 221 1.46 -6.84 -2.79
C LEU A 221 0.92 -7.11 -1.38
N ALA A 222 -0.38 -7.44 -1.27
CA ALA A 222 -0.98 -7.83 0.01
C ALA A 222 -0.33 -9.12 0.57
N THR A 223 -0.17 -10.14 -0.27
CA THR A 223 0.46 -11.41 0.12
C THR A 223 1.92 -11.21 0.53
N GLU A 224 2.68 -10.42 -0.23
CA GLU A 224 4.08 -10.11 0.09
C GLU A 224 4.19 -9.33 1.40
N ARG A 225 3.32 -8.34 1.62
CA ARG A 225 3.25 -7.57 2.85
C ARG A 225 2.99 -8.47 4.07
N ASP A 226 2.02 -9.38 3.95
CA ASP A 226 1.65 -10.28 5.05
C ASP A 226 2.77 -11.27 5.35
N ASN A 227 3.42 -11.84 4.34
CA ASN A 227 4.58 -12.72 4.51
C ASN A 227 5.78 -11.99 5.14
N THR A 228 6.03 -10.75 4.70
CA THR A 228 7.10 -9.91 5.25
C THR A 228 6.80 -9.51 6.69
N SER A 229 5.55 -9.19 7.01
CA SER A 229 5.09 -8.90 8.37
C SER A 229 5.22 -10.11 9.29
N ALA A 230 4.81 -11.30 8.83
CA ALA A 230 4.99 -12.55 9.58
C ALA A 230 6.47 -12.89 9.81
N SER A 231 7.31 -12.63 8.83
CA SER A 231 8.77 -12.84 8.97
C SER A 231 9.40 -11.85 9.95
N ARG A 232 8.97 -10.59 9.93
CA ARG A 232 9.38 -9.58 10.91
C ARG A 232 8.92 -9.95 12.30
N SER A 233 7.69 -10.43 12.48
CA SER A 233 7.15 -10.89 13.77
C SER A 233 8.00 -12.00 14.36
N ARG A 234 8.39 -13.00 13.57
CA ARG A 234 9.29 -14.08 14.04
C ARG A 234 10.66 -13.58 14.53
N ILE A 235 11.13 -12.45 14.02
CA ILE A 235 12.41 -11.86 14.44
C ILE A 235 12.22 -10.98 15.68
N MET A 236 11.23 -10.12 15.68
CA MET A 236 11.06 -9.02 16.63
C MET A 236 10.17 -9.35 17.82
N ASP A 237 9.12 -10.15 17.62
CA ASP A 237 8.10 -10.31 18.64
C ASP A 237 8.52 -11.33 19.71
N VAL A 238 8.05 -11.13 20.92
CA VAL A 238 8.35 -12.00 22.05
C VAL A 238 7.34 -13.14 22.13
N ASP A 239 7.82 -14.36 22.37
CA ASP A 239 6.97 -15.44 22.83
C ASP A 239 6.67 -15.23 24.31
N TYR A 240 5.44 -14.88 24.64
CA TYR A 240 4.99 -14.61 26.01
C TYR A 240 5.11 -15.82 26.92
N ALA A 241 4.94 -17.06 26.43
CA ALA A 241 5.07 -18.24 27.22
C ALA A 241 6.53 -18.46 27.68
N VAL A 242 7.45 -18.34 26.73
CA VAL A 242 8.88 -18.45 27.01
C VAL A 242 9.36 -17.30 27.91
N ALA A 243 8.95 -16.07 27.62
CA ALA A 243 9.37 -14.90 28.38
C ALA A 243 8.82 -14.89 29.82
N THR A 244 7.59 -15.37 30.05
CA THR A 244 7.04 -15.48 31.42
C THR A 244 7.72 -16.57 32.23
N ALA A 245 8.05 -17.70 31.60
CA ALA A 245 8.86 -18.75 32.25
C ALA A 245 10.25 -18.21 32.62
N GLU A 246 10.91 -17.50 31.71
CA GLU A 246 12.21 -16.87 31.95
C GLU A 246 12.12 -15.80 33.05
N ARG A 247 11.08 -14.96 33.06
CA ARG A 247 10.85 -14.01 34.16
C ARG A 247 10.78 -14.70 35.51
N THR A 248 10.00 -15.78 35.58
CA THR A 248 9.85 -16.55 36.82
C THR A 248 11.20 -17.12 37.26
N ARG A 249 11.97 -17.70 36.34
CA ARG A 249 13.30 -18.26 36.62
C ARG A 249 14.26 -17.20 37.16
N VAL A 250 14.38 -16.04 36.50
CA VAL A 250 15.31 -14.99 36.93
C VAL A 250 14.85 -14.32 38.22
N GLN A 251 13.55 -14.26 38.50
CA GLN A 251 13.01 -13.78 39.77
C GLN A 251 13.35 -14.72 40.95
N ILE A 252 13.24 -16.02 40.72
CA ILE A 252 13.70 -17.03 41.72
C ILE A 252 15.20 -16.88 41.97
N LEU A 253 16.00 -16.72 40.92
CA LEU A 253 17.46 -16.51 41.07
C LEU A 253 17.78 -15.21 41.79
N GLN A 254 17.02 -14.13 41.59
CA GLN A 254 17.19 -12.87 42.30
C GLN A 254 16.91 -13.07 43.80
N ASN A 255 15.80 -13.73 44.15
CA ASN A 255 15.45 -14.02 45.55
C ASN A 255 16.48 -14.92 46.23
N ALA A 256 16.95 -15.96 45.51
CA ALA A 256 18.03 -16.82 46.01
C ALA A 256 19.35 -16.05 46.23
N SER A 257 19.69 -15.15 45.29
CA SER A 257 20.91 -14.33 45.41
C SER A 257 20.84 -13.36 46.59
N THR A 258 19.68 -12.78 46.91
CA THR A 258 19.50 -11.95 48.12
C THR A 258 19.68 -12.76 49.40
N THR A 259 19.14 -13.99 49.43
CA THR A 259 19.30 -14.88 50.59
C THR A 259 20.77 -15.30 50.78
N VAL A 260 21.46 -15.69 49.70
CA VAL A 260 22.90 -16.04 49.73
C VAL A 260 23.75 -14.84 50.16
N LEU A 261 23.42 -13.63 49.68
CA LEU A 261 24.10 -12.39 50.08
C LEU A 261 23.95 -12.14 51.59
N SER A 262 22.71 -12.30 52.11
CA SER A 262 22.45 -12.18 53.55
C SER A 262 23.30 -13.19 54.36
N GLN A 263 23.31 -14.46 53.94
CA GLN A 263 24.11 -15.48 54.60
C GLN A 263 25.63 -15.21 54.52
N ALA A 264 26.11 -14.76 53.35
CA ALA A 264 27.51 -14.41 53.15
C ALA A 264 27.96 -13.25 54.05
N ASN A 265 27.06 -12.34 54.39
CA ASN A 265 27.38 -11.23 55.30
C ASN A 265 27.38 -11.63 56.79
N VAL A 266 26.75 -12.75 57.17
CA VAL A 266 26.76 -13.28 58.54
C VAL A 266 28.05 -14.01 58.84
N LEU A 267 28.73 -14.60 57.81
CA LEU A 267 29.99 -15.34 58.02
C LEU A 267 31.15 -14.58 58.76
N PRO A 268 31.40 -13.28 58.42
CA PRO A 268 32.38 -12.47 59.10
C PRO A 268 32.01 -12.14 60.57
N SER A 269 30.71 -11.98 60.86
CA SER A 269 30.23 -11.68 62.23
C SER A 269 30.40 -12.89 63.16
N LEU A 270 30.20 -14.11 62.64
CA LEU A 270 30.53 -15.34 63.40
C LEU A 270 32.01 -15.44 63.72
N ALA A 271 32.90 -15.01 62.84
CA ALA A 271 34.32 -14.97 63.09
C ALA A 271 34.69 -13.93 64.18
N LEU A 272 33.98 -12.79 64.21
CA LEU A 272 34.16 -11.80 65.27
C LEU A 272 33.69 -12.30 66.64
N THR A 273 32.52 -12.98 66.70
CA THR A 273 32.02 -13.55 67.97
C THR A 273 32.93 -14.68 68.52
N LEU A 274 33.58 -15.46 67.63
CA LEU A 274 34.58 -16.47 68.05
C LEU A 274 35.87 -15.84 68.59
N LEU A 275 36.25 -14.67 68.07
CA LEU A 275 37.42 -13.93 68.60
C LEU A 275 37.11 -13.23 69.95
N ASP A 276 35.91 -12.67 70.10
CA ASP A 276 35.47 -12.06 71.36
C ASP A 276 35.23 -13.11 72.47
N GLY A 277 34.71 -14.30 72.09
CA GLY A 277 34.50 -15.41 73.05
C GLY A 277 35.80 -16.13 73.54
N SER A 278 36.95 -15.82 72.91
CA SER A 278 38.24 -16.40 73.30
C SER A 278 39.08 -15.53 74.32
N VAL A 279 38.48 -14.39 74.72
CA VAL A 279 39.17 -13.43 75.64
C VAL A 279 38.50 -13.39 77.04
N SER A 280 37.65 -14.35 77.41
CA SER A 280 37.05 -14.50 78.72
C SER A 280 37.58 -15.73 79.46
#